data_6081f79f108a29d1bfe1128ed2e00c27
#
_entry.id   6081f79f108a29d1bfe1128ed2e00c27
#
_cell.length_a   1.000
_cell.length_b   1.000
_cell.length_c   1.000
_cell.angle_alpha   90.00
_cell.angle_beta   90.00
_cell.angle_gamma   90.00
#
_symmetry.space_group_name_H-M   'P 1'
#
loop_
_entity.id
_entity.type
_entity.pdbx_description
1 polymer ?
#
loop_
_entity_poly.entity_id
_entity_poly.type
_entity_poly.pdbx_seq_one_letter_code
_entity_poly.pdbx_strand_id
1 'polypeptide(L)'
;MKRGRLLLLAVLPLVAAAVYFFTPGPSGADEAAGHPGARQDAERTDAEGLAAPDKKELAQQIVASAENSTLDWRSAYSYIEDIGDGQGYTAGLIGFCTGTHDLLVLVEHYTKDHPGNGLARYLPALRKVDGTDAHEGLDPGFPAAWREEASVPAFRAAQDAERDRVYFDPAVRRAKNDGLGTLGQFIYYDAMVMHGPGTGATGFYGLRTRAMAQADTPAEGGSEKAYLDIFLDIRRAAMKSEHAHHDTTRIDTAQRKFLYDGNLDLRTPLEWKVYGETYKVP
;
A
#
# COMPACT_ATOMS: atom_id res chain seq x y z
N MET A 1 14.90 37.90 10.57
CA MET A 1 13.99 37.02 9.84
C MET A 1 14.54 35.61 9.97
N LYS A 2 14.03 34.82 10.93
CA LYS A 2 14.45 33.43 11.17
C LYS A 2 13.58 32.52 10.31
N ARG A 3 14.15 31.87 9.29
CA ARG A 3 13.51 30.82 8.51
C ARG A 3 13.43 29.58 9.38
N GLY A 4 12.23 29.27 9.87
CA GLY A 4 11.97 28.01 10.52
C GLY A 4 12.09 26.86 9.52
N ARG A 5 13.03 25.95 9.75
CA ARG A 5 13.07 24.65 9.08
C ARG A 5 11.92 23.83 9.65
N LEU A 6 10.90 23.61 8.85
CA LEU A 6 9.88 22.64 9.13
C LEU A 6 10.57 21.25 9.02
N LEU A 7 10.80 20.63 10.16
CA LEU A 7 11.16 19.20 10.23
C LEU A 7 9.89 18.43 9.84
N LEU A 8 9.82 17.99 8.61
CA LEU A 8 8.91 16.93 8.19
C LEU A 8 9.36 15.63 8.91
N LEU A 9 8.69 15.32 10.01
CA LEU A 9 8.71 13.97 10.58
C LEU A 9 7.84 13.12 9.63
N ALA A 10 8.47 12.53 8.63
CA ALA A 10 7.87 11.44 7.88
C ALA A 10 7.83 10.23 8.83
N VAL A 11 6.66 10.01 9.43
CA VAL A 11 6.39 8.78 10.17
C VAL A 11 5.99 7.75 9.11
N LEU A 12 6.99 7.03 8.59
CA LEU A 12 6.75 5.88 7.72
C LEU A 12 6.33 4.68 8.57
N PRO A 13 5.37 3.87 8.11
CA PRO A 13 4.90 2.72 8.86
C PRO A 13 5.99 1.66 9.01
N LEU A 14 6.14 1.13 10.22
CA LEU A 14 6.88 -0.09 10.51
C LEU A 14 6.14 -1.25 9.84
N VAL A 15 6.47 -1.53 8.58
CA VAL A 15 5.99 -2.74 7.90
C VAL A 15 6.86 -3.91 8.36
N ALA A 16 6.46 -4.58 9.42
CA ALA A 16 6.98 -5.90 9.73
C ALA A 16 6.46 -6.89 8.67
N ALA A 17 7.13 -6.97 7.52
CA ALA A 17 6.85 -7.96 6.50
C ALA A 17 7.29 -9.33 7.02
N ALA A 18 6.35 -10.11 7.56
CA ALA A 18 6.56 -11.54 7.77
C ALA A 18 6.68 -12.19 6.39
N VAL A 19 7.86 -12.66 6.05
CA VAL A 19 8.16 -13.41 4.82
C VAL A 19 7.40 -14.73 4.86
N TYR A 20 6.31 -14.83 4.09
CA TYR A 20 5.66 -16.11 3.83
C TYR A 20 6.22 -16.69 2.54
N PHE A 21 6.99 -17.76 2.67
CA PHE A 21 7.31 -18.64 1.55
C PHE A 21 6.01 -19.30 1.05
N PHE A 22 5.52 -18.89 -0.11
CA PHE A 22 4.54 -19.67 -0.84
C PHE A 22 5.25 -20.85 -1.49
N THR A 23 5.07 -22.05 -0.93
CA THR A 23 5.31 -23.29 -1.69
C THR A 23 4.14 -23.49 -2.66
N PRO A 24 4.39 -23.65 -3.97
CA PRO A 24 3.32 -24.00 -4.89
C PRO A 24 2.82 -25.42 -4.59
N GLY A 25 1.56 -25.55 -4.21
CA GLY A 25 0.87 -26.83 -4.18
C GLY A 25 0.61 -27.35 -5.60
N PRO A 26 0.44 -28.67 -5.80
CA PRO A 26 0.30 -29.23 -7.12
C PRO A 26 -1.00 -28.75 -7.80
N SER A 27 -0.84 -28.21 -9.01
CA SER A 27 -1.94 -27.79 -9.88
C SER A 27 -2.74 -29.02 -10.36
N GLY A 28 -3.98 -29.11 -9.91
CA GLY A 28 -4.98 -29.92 -10.57
C GLY A 28 -5.44 -29.19 -11.84
N ALA A 29 -5.13 -29.78 -13.00
CA ALA A 29 -5.62 -29.30 -14.28
C ALA A 29 -7.09 -29.74 -14.42
N ASP A 30 -8.02 -28.79 -14.37
CA ASP A 30 -9.35 -28.94 -14.97
C ASP A 30 -9.47 -27.94 -16.13
N GLU A 31 -9.43 -28.49 -17.34
CA GLU A 31 -9.75 -27.78 -18.57
C GLU A 31 -11.26 -27.47 -18.59
N ALA A 32 -11.62 -26.24 -18.21
CA ALA A 32 -12.92 -25.67 -18.54
C ALA A 32 -12.78 -24.80 -19.78
N ALA A 33 -13.35 -25.25 -20.91
CA ALA A 33 -13.48 -24.50 -22.13
C ALA A 33 -14.23 -23.18 -21.87
N GLY A 34 -13.49 -22.07 -21.73
CA GLY A 34 -14.05 -20.76 -21.45
C GLY A 34 -14.71 -20.16 -22.70
N HIS A 35 -15.97 -19.76 -22.59
CA HIS A 35 -16.68 -18.93 -23.56
C HIS A 35 -15.97 -17.58 -23.67
N PRO A 36 -15.80 -16.99 -24.89
CA PRO A 36 -15.16 -15.69 -25.08
C PRO A 36 -15.83 -14.53 -24.32
N GLY A 37 -17.13 -14.63 -24.00
CA GLY A 37 -17.85 -13.64 -23.21
C GLY A 37 -17.45 -13.59 -21.74
N ALA A 38 -17.09 -14.73 -21.14
CA ALA A 38 -16.73 -14.80 -19.73
C ALA A 38 -15.39 -14.07 -19.40
N ARG A 39 -14.48 -13.98 -20.39
CA ARG A 39 -13.23 -13.21 -20.22
C ARG A 39 -13.45 -11.70 -20.29
N GLN A 40 -14.34 -11.24 -21.19
CA GLN A 40 -14.68 -9.81 -21.31
C GLN A 40 -15.49 -9.30 -20.11
N ASP A 41 -16.31 -10.16 -19.50
CA ASP A 41 -17.07 -9.79 -18.30
C ASP A 41 -16.18 -9.83 -17.05
N ALA A 42 -15.21 -10.73 -16.98
CA ALA A 42 -14.19 -10.73 -15.92
C ALA A 42 -13.27 -9.49 -16.01
N GLU A 43 -12.81 -9.11 -17.21
CA GLU A 43 -12.02 -7.89 -17.42
C GLU A 43 -12.82 -6.61 -17.12
N ARG A 44 -14.14 -6.57 -17.42
CA ARG A 44 -15.01 -5.44 -17.05
C ARG A 44 -15.24 -5.33 -15.55
N THR A 45 -15.49 -6.45 -14.87
CA THR A 45 -15.65 -6.47 -13.40
C THR A 45 -14.35 -6.10 -12.67
N ASP A 46 -13.19 -6.36 -13.25
CA ASP A 46 -11.91 -5.92 -12.68
C ASP A 46 -11.66 -4.42 -12.85
N ALA A 47 -12.19 -3.78 -13.91
CA ALA A 47 -12.07 -2.33 -14.11
C ALA A 47 -13.11 -1.51 -13.32
N GLU A 48 -14.06 -2.13 -12.64
CA GLU A 48 -15.06 -1.46 -11.80
C GLU A 48 -14.57 -1.29 -10.36
N GLY A 49 -15.13 -0.30 -9.65
CA GLY A 49 -14.77 0.01 -8.27
C GLY A 49 -13.43 0.73 -8.18
N LEU A 50 -12.61 0.38 -7.20
CA LEU A 50 -11.33 1.06 -6.93
C LEU A 50 -10.29 0.88 -8.05
N ALA A 51 -10.41 -0.17 -8.86
CA ALA A 51 -9.52 -0.43 -9.98
C ALA A 51 -9.78 0.49 -11.20
N ALA A 52 -10.91 1.21 -11.24
CA ALA A 52 -11.12 2.26 -12.24
C ALA A 52 -10.02 3.34 -12.15
N PRO A 53 -9.49 3.82 -13.29
CA PRO A 53 -8.31 4.69 -13.30
C PRO A 53 -8.46 5.95 -12.44
N ASP A 54 -9.63 6.61 -12.48
CA ASP A 54 -9.93 7.78 -11.67
C ASP A 54 -10.01 7.46 -10.17
N LYS A 55 -10.57 6.32 -9.80
CA LYS A 55 -10.67 5.86 -8.42
C LYS A 55 -9.33 5.41 -7.87
N LYS A 56 -8.52 4.75 -8.70
CA LYS A 56 -7.16 4.38 -8.33
C LYS A 56 -6.27 5.60 -8.09
N GLU A 57 -6.35 6.61 -8.97
CA GLU A 57 -5.66 7.88 -8.79
C GLU A 57 -6.07 8.57 -7.48
N LEU A 58 -7.37 8.64 -7.21
CA LEU A 58 -7.91 9.20 -5.97
C LEU A 58 -7.42 8.44 -4.74
N ALA A 59 -7.40 7.09 -4.80
CA ALA A 59 -6.89 6.26 -3.72
C ALA A 59 -5.42 6.55 -3.41
N GLN A 60 -4.57 6.72 -4.45
CA GLN A 60 -3.16 7.10 -4.25
C GLN A 60 -3.04 8.47 -3.58
N GLN A 61 -3.85 9.45 -3.96
CA GLN A 61 -3.85 10.77 -3.34
C GLN A 61 -4.25 10.71 -1.86
N ILE A 62 -5.29 9.93 -1.53
CA ILE A 62 -5.74 9.81 -0.13
C ILE A 62 -4.67 9.08 0.71
N VAL A 63 -4.08 7.99 0.21
CA VAL A 63 -2.98 7.29 0.89
C VAL A 63 -1.80 8.23 1.08
N ALA A 64 -1.36 8.94 0.04
CA ALA A 64 -0.22 9.86 0.12
C ALA A 64 -0.44 11.02 1.09
N SER A 65 -1.70 11.49 1.27
CA SER A 65 -2.01 12.48 2.29
C SER A 65 -1.72 11.99 3.71
N ALA A 66 -1.87 10.67 3.94
CA ALA A 66 -1.61 10.04 5.23
C ALA A 66 -0.16 9.56 5.41
N GLU A 67 0.51 9.13 4.32
CA GLU A 67 1.90 8.65 4.37
C GLU A 67 2.92 9.80 4.25
N ASN A 68 2.65 10.75 3.35
CA ASN A 68 3.63 11.75 2.92
C ASN A 68 3.15 13.21 3.10
N SER A 69 1.97 13.42 3.70
CA SER A 69 1.35 14.75 3.87
C SER A 69 1.26 15.56 2.55
N THR A 70 0.93 14.88 1.46
CA THR A 70 0.80 15.48 0.12
C THR A 70 -0.25 14.76 -0.72
N LEU A 71 -0.80 15.46 -1.74
CA LEU A 71 -1.59 14.81 -2.80
C LEU A 71 -0.73 14.41 -3.99
N ASP A 72 0.50 14.95 -4.10
CA ASP A 72 1.46 14.57 -5.13
C ASP A 72 2.20 13.28 -4.73
N TRP A 73 1.48 12.15 -4.82
CA TRP A 73 2.03 10.84 -4.51
C TRP A 73 3.20 10.46 -5.42
N ARG A 74 3.28 11.06 -6.62
CA ARG A 74 4.36 10.79 -7.58
C ARG A 74 5.72 11.33 -7.14
N SER A 75 5.74 12.32 -6.24
CA SER A 75 6.98 12.83 -5.65
C SER A 75 7.74 11.75 -4.86
N ALA A 76 7.04 10.72 -4.36
CA ALA A 76 7.62 9.64 -3.59
C ALA A 76 8.48 8.66 -4.43
N TYR A 77 8.35 8.62 -5.77
CA TYR A 77 9.21 7.74 -6.59
C TYR A 77 10.71 7.90 -6.32
N SER A 78 11.15 9.13 -6.08
CA SER A 78 12.57 9.45 -5.85
C SER A 78 12.99 9.45 -4.40
N TYR A 79 12.05 9.22 -3.47
CA TYR A 79 12.37 9.15 -2.04
C TYR A 79 13.31 8.00 -1.75
N ILE A 80 14.35 8.24 -0.97
CA ILE A 80 15.22 7.25 -0.37
C ILE A 80 15.96 7.87 0.81
N GLU A 81 15.85 7.22 1.99
CA GLU A 81 16.49 7.64 3.24
C GLU A 81 16.59 6.45 4.19
N ASP A 82 17.61 6.40 5.02
CA ASP A 82 17.61 5.61 6.25
C ASP A 82 17.06 6.49 7.38
N ILE A 83 15.89 6.16 7.88
CA ILE A 83 15.21 6.90 8.95
C ILE A 83 15.60 6.43 10.36
N GLY A 84 16.52 5.48 10.47
CA GLY A 84 17.05 4.97 11.74
C GLY A 84 16.08 4.08 12.52
N ASP A 85 15.15 3.43 11.84
CA ASP A 85 14.16 2.52 12.43
C ASP A 85 14.62 1.05 12.48
N GLY A 86 15.84 0.77 12.02
CA GLY A 86 16.44 -0.56 11.97
C GLY A 86 16.07 -1.37 10.71
N GLN A 87 15.44 -0.72 9.69
CA GLN A 87 15.08 -1.35 8.43
C GLN A 87 16.00 -0.94 7.26
N GLY A 88 17.07 -0.16 7.56
CA GLY A 88 18.01 0.34 6.57
C GLY A 88 17.39 1.37 5.63
N TYR A 89 17.72 1.32 4.32
CA TYR A 89 17.13 2.26 3.37
C TYR A 89 15.65 1.97 3.15
N THR A 90 14.86 3.03 3.29
CA THR A 90 13.44 3.08 2.92
C THR A 90 13.30 3.95 1.67
N ALA A 91 12.67 3.44 0.61
CA ALA A 91 12.66 4.09 -0.69
C ALA A 91 11.35 3.93 -1.48
N GLY A 92 11.06 4.88 -2.35
CA GLY A 92 9.97 4.81 -3.32
C GLY A 92 8.56 5.00 -2.75
N LEU A 93 7.56 4.67 -3.60
CA LEU A 93 6.14 4.98 -3.42
C LEU A 93 5.52 4.53 -2.09
N ILE A 94 5.93 3.38 -1.60
CA ILE A 94 5.34 2.71 -0.44
C ILE A 94 6.38 2.41 0.64
N GLY A 95 7.61 2.98 0.50
CA GLY A 95 8.68 2.74 1.45
C GLY A 95 9.24 1.32 1.36
N PHE A 96 9.68 0.89 0.17
CA PHE A 96 10.44 -0.35 0.01
C PHE A 96 11.70 -0.30 0.86
N CYS A 97 11.95 -1.31 1.68
CA CYS A 97 13.07 -1.33 2.62
C CYS A 97 14.10 -2.41 2.31
N THR A 98 15.38 -2.14 2.60
CA THR A 98 16.42 -3.18 2.55
C THR A 98 16.21 -4.24 3.62
N GLY A 99 15.73 -3.85 4.79
CA GLY A 99 15.46 -4.73 5.93
C GLY A 99 14.22 -5.61 5.79
N THR A 100 13.32 -5.30 4.85
CA THR A 100 12.05 -6.03 4.64
C THR A 100 11.99 -6.83 3.36
N HIS A 101 13.09 -6.94 2.62
CA HIS A 101 13.25 -7.77 1.42
C HIS A 101 12.63 -7.18 0.14
N ASP A 102 11.65 -6.32 0.25
CA ASP A 102 10.85 -5.82 -0.87
C ASP A 102 11.64 -4.87 -1.79
N LEU A 103 12.61 -4.09 -1.24
CA LEU A 103 13.49 -3.26 -2.06
C LEU A 103 14.37 -4.10 -2.98
N LEU A 104 14.96 -5.19 -2.49
CA LEU A 104 15.74 -6.12 -3.30
C LEU A 104 14.87 -6.72 -4.40
N VAL A 105 13.67 -7.21 -4.07
CA VAL A 105 12.73 -7.81 -5.02
C VAL A 105 12.36 -6.82 -6.13
N LEU A 106 12.05 -5.57 -5.79
CA LEU A 106 11.77 -4.54 -6.79
C LEU A 106 12.94 -4.34 -7.76
N VAL A 107 14.18 -4.20 -7.23
CA VAL A 107 15.36 -3.97 -8.08
C VAL A 107 15.69 -5.20 -8.92
N GLU A 108 15.48 -6.42 -8.41
CA GLU A 108 15.65 -7.66 -9.16
C GLU A 108 14.63 -7.78 -10.30
N HIS A 109 13.36 -7.54 -10.05
CA HIS A 109 12.31 -7.56 -11.07
C HIS A 109 12.58 -6.52 -12.15
N TYR A 110 12.87 -5.28 -11.75
CA TYR A 110 13.20 -4.23 -12.70
C TYR A 110 14.44 -4.55 -13.54
N THR A 111 15.51 -5.08 -12.93
CA THR A 111 16.75 -5.41 -13.62
C THR A 111 16.59 -6.59 -14.59
N LYS A 112 15.68 -7.53 -14.31
CA LYS A 112 15.39 -8.64 -15.22
C LYS A 112 14.87 -8.12 -16.57
N ASP A 113 14.00 -7.12 -16.55
CA ASP A 113 13.40 -6.56 -17.77
C ASP A 113 14.26 -5.42 -18.37
N HIS A 114 15.09 -4.78 -17.56
CA HIS A 114 15.96 -3.67 -17.92
C HIS A 114 17.40 -3.88 -17.41
N PRO A 115 18.18 -4.82 -17.98
CA PRO A 115 19.48 -5.24 -17.41
C PRO A 115 20.54 -4.14 -17.41
N GLY A 116 20.38 -3.07 -18.23
CA GLY A 116 21.30 -1.94 -18.29
C GLY A 116 20.95 -0.77 -17.34
N ASN A 117 20.00 -0.94 -16.39
CA ASN A 117 19.60 0.12 -15.48
C ASN A 117 20.70 0.49 -14.46
N GLY A 118 20.62 1.71 -13.91
CA GLY A 118 21.61 2.25 -12.98
C GLY A 118 21.70 1.55 -11.63
N LEU A 119 20.64 0.78 -11.23
CA LEU A 119 20.59 0.06 -9.97
C LEU A 119 21.17 -1.37 -10.07
N ALA A 120 21.28 -1.94 -11.27
CA ALA A 120 21.75 -3.32 -11.48
C ALA A 120 23.10 -3.61 -10.81
N ARG A 121 24.02 -2.63 -10.83
CA ARG A 121 25.35 -2.73 -10.21
C ARG A 121 25.31 -2.91 -8.68
N TYR A 122 24.21 -2.53 -8.03
CA TYR A 122 24.06 -2.65 -6.59
C TYR A 122 23.41 -3.97 -6.13
N LEU A 123 22.92 -4.81 -7.05
CA LEU A 123 22.31 -6.10 -6.70
C LEU A 123 23.19 -7.01 -5.82
N PRO A 124 24.52 -7.13 -6.06
CA PRO A 124 25.35 -7.92 -5.15
C PRO A 124 25.38 -7.38 -3.72
N ALA A 125 25.41 -6.04 -3.54
CA ALA A 125 25.38 -5.39 -2.23
C ALA A 125 23.98 -5.51 -1.59
N LEU A 126 22.91 -5.26 -2.35
CA LEU A 126 21.53 -5.42 -1.88
C LEU A 126 21.27 -6.84 -1.35
N ARG A 127 21.70 -7.88 -2.08
CA ARG A 127 21.59 -9.28 -1.62
C ARG A 127 22.38 -9.57 -0.34
N LYS A 128 23.50 -8.86 -0.12
CA LYS A 128 24.33 -9.03 1.07
C LYS A 128 23.70 -8.41 2.31
N VAL A 129 23.04 -7.25 2.16
CA VAL A 129 22.44 -6.51 3.29
C VAL A 129 20.96 -6.83 3.46
N ASP A 130 20.39 -7.62 2.59
CA ASP A 130 18.96 -7.96 2.60
C ASP A 130 18.52 -8.53 3.96
N GLY A 131 17.39 -8.02 4.47
CA GLY A 131 16.88 -8.38 5.79
C GLY A 131 17.63 -7.72 6.97
N THR A 132 18.49 -6.73 6.69
CA THR A 132 19.23 -5.97 7.71
C THR A 132 19.16 -4.46 7.48
N ASP A 133 19.62 -3.68 8.45
CA ASP A 133 19.77 -2.22 8.35
C ASP A 133 21.15 -1.79 7.81
N ALA A 134 22.01 -2.74 7.39
CA ALA A 134 23.35 -2.45 6.93
C ALA A 134 23.38 -1.76 5.55
N HIS A 135 24.38 -0.89 5.33
CA HIS A 135 24.57 -0.16 4.07
C HIS A 135 25.83 -0.60 3.30
N GLU A 136 26.43 -1.74 3.68
CA GLU A 136 27.70 -2.17 3.11
C GLU A 136 27.62 -2.37 1.58
N GLY A 137 28.41 -1.59 0.84
CA GLY A 137 28.44 -1.60 -0.63
C GLY A 137 27.31 -0.81 -1.30
N LEU A 138 26.40 -0.23 -0.53
CA LEU A 138 25.36 0.68 -1.01
C LEU A 138 25.84 2.14 -0.92
N ASP A 139 26.51 2.51 0.16
CA ASP A 139 27.06 3.84 0.35
C ASP A 139 28.34 4.08 -0.45
N PRO A 140 28.55 5.36 -0.89
CA PRO A 140 27.62 6.51 -0.83
C PRO A 140 26.72 6.62 -2.08
N GLY A 141 26.73 5.66 -3.00
CA GLY A 141 26.26 5.84 -4.36
C GLY A 141 24.80 5.41 -4.60
N PHE A 142 24.29 4.45 -3.83
CA PHE A 142 22.97 3.87 -4.08
C PHE A 142 21.82 4.90 -3.98
N PRO A 143 21.77 5.79 -2.96
CA PRO A 143 20.71 6.80 -2.91
C PRO A 143 20.71 7.76 -4.09
N ALA A 144 21.88 8.11 -4.63
CA ALA A 144 21.97 8.95 -5.81
C ALA A 144 21.48 8.20 -7.06
N ALA A 145 21.90 6.95 -7.23
CA ALA A 145 21.47 6.09 -8.33
C ALA A 145 19.95 5.84 -8.31
N TRP A 146 19.35 5.64 -7.14
CA TRP A 146 17.90 5.53 -6.98
C TRP A 146 17.17 6.76 -7.49
N ARG A 147 17.60 7.96 -7.05
CA ARG A 147 16.98 9.24 -7.46
C ARG A 147 17.12 9.48 -8.96
N GLU A 148 18.25 9.11 -9.54
CA GLU A 148 18.46 9.20 -10.99
C GLU A 148 17.53 8.24 -11.73
N GLU A 149 17.48 6.96 -11.32
CA GLU A 149 16.63 5.95 -11.94
C GLU A 149 15.13 6.28 -11.78
N ALA A 150 14.72 6.91 -10.68
CA ALA A 150 13.34 7.38 -10.46
C ALA A 150 12.88 8.43 -11.49
N SER A 151 13.79 9.02 -12.28
CA SER A 151 13.43 9.85 -13.42
C SER A 151 13.03 9.03 -14.66
N VAL A 152 13.40 7.74 -14.70
CA VAL A 152 13.13 6.82 -15.81
C VAL A 152 11.69 6.31 -15.72
N PRO A 153 10.85 6.48 -16.78
CA PRO A 153 9.46 6.03 -16.74
C PRO A 153 9.31 4.53 -16.47
N ALA A 154 10.21 3.69 -16.99
CA ALA A 154 10.17 2.25 -16.77
C ALA A 154 10.39 1.86 -15.30
N PHE A 155 11.24 2.59 -14.57
CA PHE A 155 11.44 2.33 -13.15
C PHE A 155 10.23 2.78 -12.30
N ARG A 156 9.58 3.88 -12.67
CA ARG A 156 8.31 4.30 -12.03
C ARG A 156 7.23 3.24 -12.25
N ALA A 157 7.12 2.73 -13.47
CA ALA A 157 6.19 1.64 -13.78
C ALA A 157 6.50 0.36 -13.00
N ALA A 158 7.78 0.04 -12.77
CA ALA A 158 8.18 -1.08 -11.92
C ALA A 158 7.78 -0.89 -10.46
N GLN A 159 7.93 0.32 -9.90
CA GLN A 159 7.45 0.64 -8.54
C GLN A 159 5.92 0.53 -8.45
N ASP A 160 5.20 1.03 -9.47
CA ASP A 160 3.73 0.88 -9.54
C ASP A 160 3.31 -0.58 -9.58
N ALA A 161 3.95 -1.39 -10.43
CA ALA A 161 3.65 -2.82 -10.56
C ALA A 161 3.91 -3.59 -9.26
N GLU A 162 4.98 -3.26 -8.55
CA GLU A 162 5.31 -3.92 -7.28
C GLU A 162 4.32 -3.52 -6.17
N ARG A 163 3.95 -2.23 -6.07
CA ARG A 163 2.87 -1.77 -5.18
C ARG A 163 1.56 -2.51 -5.48
N ASP A 164 1.20 -2.59 -6.75
CA ASP A 164 -0.05 -3.23 -7.16
C ASP A 164 -0.04 -4.71 -6.82
N ARG A 165 1.04 -5.41 -7.13
CA ARG A 165 1.21 -6.84 -6.87
C ARG A 165 1.10 -7.18 -5.38
N VAL A 166 1.69 -6.37 -4.51
CA VAL A 166 1.81 -6.69 -3.07
C VAL A 166 0.62 -6.17 -2.28
N TYR A 167 0.11 -4.98 -2.61
CA TYR A 167 -0.86 -4.28 -1.77
C TYR A 167 -2.19 -4.03 -2.47
N PHE A 168 -2.19 -3.41 -3.66
CA PHE A 168 -3.43 -2.97 -4.31
C PHE A 168 -4.30 -4.13 -4.79
N ASP A 169 -3.76 -4.98 -5.64
CA ASP A 169 -4.53 -6.08 -6.25
C ASP A 169 -5.04 -7.10 -5.22
N PRO A 170 -4.22 -7.55 -4.23
CA PRO A 170 -4.71 -8.42 -3.18
C PRO A 170 -5.80 -7.79 -2.33
N ALA A 171 -5.68 -6.50 -1.98
CA ALA A 171 -6.69 -5.78 -1.20
C ALA A 171 -8.00 -5.67 -1.96
N VAL A 172 -7.96 -5.23 -3.22
CA VAL A 172 -9.15 -5.07 -4.07
C VAL A 172 -9.85 -6.42 -4.31
N ARG A 173 -9.11 -7.47 -4.66
CA ARG A 173 -9.68 -8.83 -4.80
C ARG A 173 -10.34 -9.29 -3.50
N ARG A 174 -9.67 -9.10 -2.37
CA ARG A 174 -10.24 -9.52 -1.07
C ARG A 174 -11.51 -8.74 -0.76
N ALA A 175 -11.52 -7.43 -0.97
CA ALA A 175 -12.69 -6.60 -0.74
C ALA A 175 -13.87 -6.99 -1.64
N LYS A 176 -13.62 -7.25 -2.93
CA LYS A 176 -14.64 -7.76 -3.87
C LYS A 176 -15.21 -9.11 -3.40
N ASN A 177 -14.35 -10.03 -2.95
CA ASN A 177 -14.79 -11.33 -2.41
C ASN A 177 -15.64 -11.19 -1.14
N ASP A 178 -15.42 -10.14 -0.36
CA ASP A 178 -16.22 -9.81 0.82
C ASP A 178 -17.50 -9.02 0.47
N GLY A 179 -17.72 -8.74 -0.82
CA GLY A 179 -18.89 -7.99 -1.32
C GLY A 179 -18.83 -6.48 -1.10
N LEU A 180 -17.62 -5.92 -0.87
CA LEU A 180 -17.42 -4.51 -0.58
C LEU A 180 -17.36 -3.66 -1.86
N GLY A 181 -18.00 -2.48 -1.80
CA GLY A 181 -17.95 -1.45 -2.84
C GLY A 181 -16.63 -0.67 -2.85
N THR A 182 -16.60 0.43 -3.62
CA THR A 182 -15.38 1.21 -3.87
C THR A 182 -14.72 1.73 -2.60
N LEU A 183 -15.50 2.26 -1.65
CA LEU A 183 -14.97 2.73 -0.36
C LEU A 183 -14.38 1.57 0.46
N GLY A 184 -15.06 0.43 0.51
CA GLY A 184 -14.56 -0.73 1.23
C GLY A 184 -13.27 -1.29 0.62
N GLN A 185 -13.16 -1.31 -0.72
CA GLN A 185 -11.93 -1.65 -1.44
C GLN A 185 -10.79 -0.68 -1.08
N PHE A 186 -11.08 0.62 -1.01
CA PHE A 186 -10.10 1.63 -0.58
C PHE A 186 -9.66 1.43 0.87
N ILE A 187 -10.59 1.19 1.78
CA ILE A 187 -10.29 0.95 3.21
C ILE A 187 -9.38 -0.27 3.38
N TYR A 188 -9.62 -1.34 2.61
CA TYR A 188 -8.75 -2.52 2.61
C TYR A 188 -7.37 -2.23 2.03
N TYR A 189 -7.30 -1.51 0.91
CA TYR A 189 -6.03 -1.12 0.31
C TYR A 189 -5.19 -0.27 1.26
N ASP A 190 -5.77 0.77 1.84
CA ASP A 190 -5.10 1.64 2.81
C ASP A 190 -4.66 0.87 4.08
N ALA A 191 -5.49 -0.08 4.53
CA ALA A 191 -5.13 -0.94 5.65
C ALA A 191 -3.96 -1.89 5.30
N MET A 192 -3.95 -2.42 4.07
CA MET A 192 -2.87 -3.30 3.62
C MET A 192 -1.56 -2.54 3.44
N VAL A 193 -1.59 -1.29 2.97
CA VAL A 193 -0.41 -0.42 2.91
C VAL A 193 0.12 -0.15 4.32
N MET A 194 -0.74 0.28 5.24
CA MET A 194 -0.30 0.69 6.57
C MET A 194 0.12 -0.46 7.48
N HIS A 195 -0.61 -1.58 7.44
CA HIS A 195 -0.43 -2.69 8.39
C HIS A 195 0.30 -3.89 7.80
N GLY A 196 0.60 -3.85 6.49
CA GLY A 196 1.13 -4.99 5.76
C GLY A 196 0.14 -6.16 5.63
N PRO A 197 0.42 -7.16 4.78
CA PRO A 197 -0.46 -8.30 4.52
C PRO A 197 -0.41 -9.41 5.60
N GLY A 198 0.13 -9.12 6.79
CA GLY A 198 0.30 -10.08 7.88
C GLY A 198 -1.01 -10.64 8.44
N THR A 199 -0.94 -11.85 8.99
CA THR A 199 -2.05 -12.53 9.70
C THR A 199 -2.01 -12.32 11.22
N GLY A 200 -0.99 -11.65 11.72
CA GLY A 200 -0.85 -11.28 13.13
C GLY A 200 -1.89 -10.26 13.58
N ALA A 201 -1.90 -9.94 14.87
CA ALA A 201 -2.91 -9.09 15.50
C ALA A 201 -3.03 -7.68 14.89
N THR A 202 -1.96 -7.13 14.33
CA THR A 202 -1.89 -5.79 13.70
C THR A 202 -1.82 -5.84 12.19
N GLY A 203 -1.53 -6.99 11.56
CA GLY A 203 -1.52 -7.16 10.12
C GLY A 203 -2.93 -7.19 9.50
N PHE A 204 -3.06 -6.78 8.24
CA PHE A 204 -4.34 -6.64 7.54
C PHE A 204 -5.24 -7.88 7.65
N TYR A 205 -4.72 -9.09 7.35
CA TYR A 205 -5.55 -10.31 7.42
C TYR A 205 -5.97 -10.65 8.84
N GLY A 206 -5.14 -10.37 9.85
CA GLY A 206 -5.52 -10.51 11.25
C GLY A 206 -6.61 -9.52 11.68
N LEU A 207 -6.50 -8.25 11.27
CA LEU A 207 -7.52 -7.24 11.52
C LEU A 207 -8.86 -7.62 10.87
N ARG A 208 -8.83 -8.09 9.62
CA ARG A 208 -10.01 -8.58 8.90
C ARG A 208 -10.68 -9.77 9.61
N THR A 209 -9.90 -10.75 10.03
CA THR A 209 -10.43 -11.92 10.76
C THR A 209 -11.14 -11.50 12.05
N ARG A 210 -10.59 -10.52 12.77
CA ARG A 210 -11.21 -9.98 13.98
C ARG A 210 -12.49 -9.19 13.68
N ALA A 211 -12.58 -8.52 12.53
CA ALA A 211 -13.79 -7.81 12.10
C ALA A 211 -14.90 -8.79 11.73
N MET A 212 -14.58 -9.85 10.98
CA MET A 212 -15.53 -10.89 10.61
C MET A 212 -16.05 -11.70 11.82
N ALA A 213 -15.30 -11.76 12.91
CA ALA A 213 -15.79 -12.34 14.16
C ALA A 213 -16.85 -11.46 14.88
N GLN A 214 -17.05 -10.22 14.45
CA GLN A 214 -17.96 -9.26 15.09
C GLN A 214 -19.10 -8.79 14.16
N ALA A 215 -18.91 -8.86 12.85
CA ALA A 215 -19.91 -8.48 11.84
C ALA A 215 -19.72 -9.28 10.57
N ASP A 216 -20.83 -9.74 9.99
CA ASP A 216 -20.85 -10.40 8.70
C ASP A 216 -20.50 -9.41 7.58
N THR A 217 -19.73 -9.87 6.59
CA THR A 217 -19.47 -9.13 5.36
C THR A 217 -20.72 -9.10 4.48
N PRO A 218 -20.82 -8.18 3.49
CA PRO A 218 -21.91 -8.21 2.52
C PRO A 218 -22.05 -9.54 1.78
N ALA A 219 -20.93 -10.22 1.48
CA ALA A 219 -20.95 -11.56 0.87
C ALA A 219 -21.55 -12.64 1.79
N GLU A 220 -21.55 -12.42 3.09
CA GLU A 220 -22.17 -13.27 4.12
C GLU A 220 -23.57 -12.78 4.52
N GLY A 221 -24.10 -11.75 3.84
CA GLY A 221 -25.43 -11.19 4.09
C GLY A 221 -25.47 -10.02 5.07
N GLY A 222 -24.30 -9.53 5.52
CA GLY A 222 -24.16 -8.38 6.39
C GLY A 222 -24.32 -7.03 5.68
N SER A 223 -24.37 -5.97 6.47
CA SER A 223 -24.37 -4.59 5.98
C SER A 223 -22.94 -4.10 5.77
N GLU A 224 -22.62 -3.60 4.56
CA GLU A 224 -21.30 -3.03 4.25
C GLU A 224 -20.92 -1.93 5.27
N LYS A 225 -21.84 -1.02 5.55
CA LYS A 225 -21.58 0.07 6.50
C LYS A 225 -21.27 -0.45 7.91
N ALA A 226 -22.03 -1.42 8.39
CA ALA A 226 -21.82 -1.99 9.73
C ALA A 226 -20.50 -2.74 9.82
N TYR A 227 -20.19 -3.55 8.80
CA TYR A 227 -18.92 -4.26 8.72
C TYR A 227 -17.72 -3.31 8.69
N LEU A 228 -17.75 -2.31 7.81
CA LEU A 228 -16.67 -1.33 7.67
C LEU A 228 -16.48 -0.52 8.96
N ASP A 229 -17.54 -0.17 9.67
CA ASP A 229 -17.43 0.55 10.93
C ASP A 229 -16.70 -0.28 12.00
N ILE A 230 -17.02 -1.57 12.12
CA ILE A 230 -16.32 -2.53 12.99
C ILE A 230 -14.86 -2.70 12.55
N PHE A 231 -14.60 -2.85 11.23
CA PHE A 231 -13.24 -2.98 10.74
C PHE A 231 -12.38 -1.75 11.06
N LEU A 232 -12.94 -0.55 10.91
CA LEU A 232 -12.27 0.71 11.26
C LEU A 232 -12.02 0.85 12.76
N ASP A 233 -12.93 0.36 13.63
CA ASP A 233 -12.72 0.35 15.09
C ASP A 233 -11.56 -0.58 15.48
N ILE A 234 -11.52 -1.78 14.91
CA ILE A 234 -10.44 -2.75 15.16
C ILE A 234 -9.11 -2.19 14.69
N ARG A 235 -9.08 -1.59 13.49
CA ARG A 235 -7.91 -0.96 12.92
C ARG A 235 -7.43 0.21 13.76
N ARG A 236 -8.35 1.07 14.21
CA ARG A 236 -8.06 2.19 15.11
C ARG A 236 -7.45 1.72 16.44
N ALA A 237 -7.96 0.62 16.99
CA ALA A 237 -7.40 0.04 18.21
C ALA A 237 -5.98 -0.50 18.00
N ALA A 238 -5.71 -1.16 16.84
CA ALA A 238 -4.38 -1.60 16.47
C ALA A 238 -3.40 -0.43 16.35
N MET A 239 -3.76 0.65 15.64
CA MET A 239 -2.94 1.87 15.53
C MET A 239 -2.59 2.44 16.89
N LYS A 240 -3.54 2.51 17.82
CA LYS A 240 -3.29 3.02 19.17
C LYS A 240 -2.38 2.14 20.02
N SER A 241 -2.30 0.85 19.72
CA SER A 241 -1.42 -0.08 20.43
C SER A 241 0.04 -0.01 19.96
N GLU A 242 0.29 0.56 18.79
CA GLU A 242 1.63 0.72 18.22
C GLU A 242 2.19 2.10 18.61
N HIS A 243 3.36 2.13 19.25
CA HIS A 243 3.96 3.38 19.76
C HIS A 243 4.24 4.42 18.66
N ALA A 244 4.38 4.00 17.41
CA ALA A 244 4.65 4.87 16.27
C ALA A 244 3.39 5.48 15.62
N HIS A 245 2.18 4.98 15.91
CA HIS A 245 0.96 5.30 15.16
C HIS A 245 -0.22 5.76 16.02
N HIS A 246 0.04 6.67 16.98
CA HIS A 246 -1.04 7.15 17.86
C HIS A 246 -2.08 8.05 17.16
N ASP A 247 -1.72 8.69 16.04
CA ASP A 247 -2.66 9.51 15.28
C ASP A 247 -3.58 8.63 14.44
N THR A 248 -4.88 8.75 14.68
CA THR A 248 -5.92 7.98 14.00
C THR A 248 -6.74 8.82 13.02
N THR A 249 -6.28 10.03 12.66
CA THR A 249 -7.02 10.94 11.77
C THR A 249 -7.24 10.38 10.37
N ARG A 250 -6.33 9.52 9.86
CA ARG A 250 -6.56 8.81 8.58
C ARG A 250 -7.82 7.92 8.61
N ILE A 251 -8.22 7.45 9.80
CA ILE A 251 -9.48 6.74 10.00
C ILE A 251 -10.58 7.73 10.38
N ASP A 252 -10.40 8.49 11.47
CA ASP A 252 -11.46 9.22 12.14
C ASP A 252 -12.01 10.39 11.30
N THR A 253 -11.14 11.13 10.58
CA THR A 253 -11.48 12.34 9.83
C THR A 253 -11.36 12.19 8.31
N ALA A 254 -11.03 10.98 7.82
CA ALA A 254 -11.04 10.62 6.42
C ALA A 254 -11.98 9.43 6.16
N GLN A 255 -11.56 8.19 6.39
CA GLN A 255 -12.32 7.00 6.00
C GLN A 255 -13.69 6.91 6.67
N ARG A 256 -13.77 7.17 7.98
CA ARG A 256 -15.02 7.15 8.73
C ARG A 256 -15.94 8.30 8.31
N LYS A 257 -15.36 9.46 7.99
CA LYS A 257 -16.13 10.57 7.41
C LYS A 257 -16.80 10.15 6.11
N PHE A 258 -16.06 9.55 5.16
CA PHE A 258 -16.64 9.08 3.90
C PHE A 258 -17.75 8.05 4.11
N LEU A 259 -17.53 7.11 5.06
CA LEU A 259 -18.53 6.10 5.41
C LEU A 259 -19.81 6.71 5.99
N TYR A 260 -19.70 7.69 6.87
CA TYR A 260 -20.85 8.32 7.53
C TYR A 260 -21.58 9.33 6.63
N ASP A 261 -20.86 9.96 5.71
CA ASP A 261 -21.44 10.76 4.63
C ASP A 261 -22.20 9.90 3.59
N GLY A 262 -22.11 8.56 3.69
CA GLY A 262 -22.72 7.62 2.73
C GLY A 262 -22.04 7.60 1.35
N ASN A 263 -20.81 8.11 1.26
CA ASN A 263 -20.06 8.16 0.00
C ASN A 263 -19.30 6.84 -0.24
N LEU A 264 -20.07 5.77 -0.46
CA LEU A 264 -19.53 4.42 -0.66
C LEU A 264 -18.79 4.25 -2.00
N ASP A 265 -19.01 5.16 -2.94
CA ASP A 265 -18.39 5.13 -4.27
C ASP A 265 -17.16 6.04 -4.38
N LEU A 266 -16.73 6.69 -3.31
CA LEU A 266 -15.67 7.70 -3.33
C LEU A 266 -15.90 8.75 -4.41
N ARG A 267 -17.11 9.34 -4.46
CA ARG A 267 -17.45 10.40 -5.42
C ARG A 267 -16.79 11.71 -5.01
N THR A 268 -16.24 12.41 -5.97
CA THR A 268 -15.76 13.79 -5.77
C THR A 268 -16.92 14.79 -5.90
N PRO A 269 -16.82 16.01 -5.32
CA PRO A 269 -15.67 16.51 -4.58
C PRO A 269 -15.48 15.83 -3.21
N LEU A 270 -14.25 15.58 -2.83
CA LEU A 270 -13.89 15.02 -1.52
C LEU A 270 -13.10 16.02 -0.68
N GLU A 271 -13.41 16.09 0.60
CA GLU A 271 -12.64 16.83 1.60
C GLU A 271 -12.45 15.97 2.84
N TRP A 272 -11.21 15.90 3.31
CA TRP A 272 -10.84 15.17 4.53
C TRP A 272 -9.69 15.85 5.28
N LYS A 273 -9.41 15.38 6.50
CA LYS A 273 -8.29 15.86 7.30
C LYS A 273 -7.40 14.70 7.73
N VAL A 274 -6.07 14.94 7.68
CA VAL A 274 -5.06 14.04 8.26
C VAL A 274 -3.99 14.91 8.91
N TYR A 275 -3.56 14.56 10.12
CA TYR A 275 -2.56 15.30 10.91
C TYR A 275 -2.83 16.80 11.05
N GLY A 276 -4.11 17.18 11.10
CA GLY A 276 -4.53 18.57 11.19
C GLY A 276 -4.61 19.32 9.86
N GLU A 277 -4.05 18.79 8.78
CA GLU A 277 -4.11 19.37 7.44
C GLU A 277 -5.39 18.98 6.70
N THR A 278 -5.94 19.88 5.91
CA THR A 278 -7.14 19.66 5.11
C THR A 278 -6.75 19.43 3.65
N TYR A 279 -7.22 18.32 3.12
CA TYR A 279 -7.03 17.93 1.72
C TYR A 279 -8.35 17.98 0.96
N LYS A 280 -8.29 18.34 -0.33
CA LYS A 280 -9.47 18.43 -1.20
C LYS A 280 -9.13 17.92 -2.60
N VAL A 281 -10.05 17.13 -3.16
CA VAL A 281 -10.06 16.74 -4.57
C VAL A 281 -11.40 17.18 -5.15
N PRO A 282 -11.39 18.02 -6.21
CA PRO A 282 -12.60 18.60 -6.82
C PRO A 282 -13.46 17.58 -7.55
#